data_d058a56972f4e5fd0910e9bb2c6f64aa
#
_entry.id   d058a56972f4e5fd0910e9bb2c6f64aa
#
_cell.length_a   1.000
_cell.length_b   1.000
_cell.length_c   1.000
_cell.angle_alpha   90.00
_cell.angle_beta   90.00
_cell.angle_gamma   90.00
#
_symmetry.space_group_name_H-M   'P 1'
#
loop_
_entity.id
_entity.type
_entity.pdbx_description
1 polymer ?
#
loop_
_entity_poly.entity_id
_entity_poly.type
_entity_poly.pdbx_seq_one_letter_code
_entity_poly.pdbx_strand_id
1 'polypeptide(L)'
;MITADIFGSLPDGRCVTKYTLSTHGASVSVMDFGATVLSVCVPDRTGAAADVLLGFGDLAGYLDNPACYGSTIAPVANRTDRAEVPLAGRIYHLPANDGPDHANNLHTDLARGLHKRLWSTELFEDDNAVRFSCELADGELGLPGNRRFAVTYRLDKEAQKTARTGACALKWSMSARPTPRLM
;
A
#
# COMPACT_ATOMS: atom_id res chain seq x y z
N MET A 1 -17.11 6.09 -9.13
CA MET A 1 -17.66 6.64 -7.83
C MET A 1 -16.73 6.19 -6.72
N ILE A 2 -16.44 7.09 -5.77
CA ILE A 2 -15.65 6.75 -4.58
C ILE A 2 -16.56 6.89 -3.35
N THR A 3 -16.52 5.91 -2.45
CA THR A 3 -17.13 5.99 -1.12
C THR A 3 -16.06 5.85 -0.05
N ALA A 4 -16.30 6.40 1.13
CA ALA A 4 -15.39 6.33 2.26
C ALA A 4 -16.16 5.90 3.52
N ASP A 5 -15.66 4.87 4.19
CA ASP A 5 -16.25 4.30 5.40
C ASP A 5 -15.17 4.08 6.46
N ILE A 6 -15.51 4.17 7.75
CA ILE A 6 -14.60 3.76 8.82
C ILE A 6 -14.45 2.24 8.77
N PHE A 7 -13.20 1.77 8.61
CA PHE A 7 -12.86 0.35 8.60
C PHE A 7 -12.53 -0.18 10.00
N GLY A 8 -12.07 0.70 10.88
CA GLY A 8 -11.76 0.39 12.26
C GLY A 8 -10.98 1.50 12.93
N SER A 9 -10.52 1.25 14.17
CA SER A 9 -9.69 2.17 14.93
C SER A 9 -8.40 1.50 15.36
N LEU A 10 -7.30 2.23 15.25
CA LEU A 10 -6.00 1.80 15.78
C LEU A 10 -6.01 1.79 17.31
N PRO A 11 -5.06 1.08 17.97
CA PRO A 11 -4.97 1.06 19.44
C PRO A 11 -4.81 2.45 20.09
N ASP A 12 -4.30 3.43 19.34
CA ASP A 12 -4.16 4.82 19.80
C ASP A 12 -5.42 5.70 19.55
N GLY A 13 -6.50 5.10 19.07
CA GLY A 13 -7.80 5.75 18.84
C GLY A 13 -7.94 6.42 17.46
N ARG A 14 -6.90 6.46 16.61
CA ARG A 14 -7.03 7.01 15.26
C ARG A 14 -7.88 6.08 14.38
N CYS A 15 -8.80 6.66 13.62
CA CYS A 15 -9.61 5.91 12.67
C CYS A 15 -8.83 5.53 11.43
N VAL A 16 -9.10 4.32 10.93
CA VAL A 16 -8.67 3.83 9.62
C VAL A 16 -9.85 3.91 8.68
N THR A 17 -9.66 4.54 7.53
CA THR A 17 -10.70 4.75 6.53
C THR A 17 -10.49 3.82 5.34
N LYS A 18 -11.56 3.13 4.96
CA LYS A 18 -11.66 2.37 3.72
C LYS A 18 -12.26 3.22 2.63
N TYR A 19 -11.63 3.23 1.47
CA TYR A 19 -12.11 3.88 0.25
C TYR A 19 -12.46 2.81 -0.77
N THR A 20 -13.68 2.86 -1.30
CA THR A 20 -14.12 1.94 -2.36
C THR A 20 -14.31 2.71 -3.65
N LEU A 21 -13.48 2.37 -4.63
CA LEU A 21 -13.58 2.84 -6.01
C LEU A 21 -14.45 1.87 -6.77
N SER A 22 -15.50 2.35 -7.41
CA SER A 22 -16.41 1.50 -8.17
C SER A 22 -16.68 2.03 -9.58
N THR A 23 -16.89 1.07 -10.48
CA THR A 23 -17.38 1.27 -11.83
C THR A 23 -18.60 0.36 -12.05
N HIS A 24 -19.12 0.32 -13.26
CA HIS A 24 -20.26 -0.52 -13.60
C HIS A 24 -19.86 -2.01 -13.77
N GLY A 25 -19.43 -2.70 -12.80
CA GLY A 25 -19.10 -4.13 -12.85
C GLY A 25 -17.81 -4.50 -12.12
N ALA A 26 -17.06 -3.52 -11.63
CA ALA A 26 -15.89 -3.79 -10.83
C ALA A 26 -15.76 -2.80 -9.66
N SER A 27 -15.16 -3.25 -8.56
CA SER A 27 -14.79 -2.39 -7.45
C SER A 27 -13.46 -2.77 -6.85
N VAL A 28 -12.78 -1.76 -6.29
CA VAL A 28 -11.54 -1.94 -5.55
C VAL A 28 -11.70 -1.20 -4.22
N SER A 29 -11.44 -1.89 -3.12
CA SER A 29 -11.39 -1.26 -1.80
C SER A 29 -9.93 -1.17 -1.34
N VAL A 30 -9.58 0.01 -0.83
CA VAL A 30 -8.24 0.30 -0.29
C VAL A 30 -8.41 1.03 1.04
N MET A 31 -7.41 1.00 1.91
CA MET A 31 -7.44 1.76 3.17
C MET A 31 -6.18 2.60 3.35
N ASP A 32 -6.31 3.64 4.15
CA ASP A 32 -5.23 4.56 4.50
C ASP A 32 -4.19 3.97 5.47
N PHE A 33 -4.47 2.86 6.14
CA PHE A 33 -3.47 2.12 6.90
C PHE A 33 -2.62 1.25 5.97
N GLY A 34 -1.35 1.59 5.85
CA GLY A 34 -0.39 0.91 4.98
C GLY A 34 -0.63 1.11 3.48
N ALA A 35 -1.52 2.03 3.08
CA ALA A 35 -2.00 2.16 1.70
C ALA A 35 -2.39 0.78 1.13
N THR A 36 -3.15 0.00 1.91
CA THR A 36 -3.40 -1.43 1.67
C THR A 36 -4.60 -1.64 0.75
N VAL A 37 -4.47 -2.55 -0.21
CA VAL A 37 -5.60 -3.05 -1.00
C VAL A 37 -6.36 -4.10 -0.18
N LEU A 38 -7.65 -3.91 0.00
CA LEU A 38 -8.50 -4.79 0.80
C LEU A 38 -9.26 -5.82 -0.04
N SER A 39 -9.75 -5.39 -1.22
CA SER A 39 -10.52 -6.25 -2.12
C SER A 39 -10.40 -5.78 -3.56
N VAL A 40 -10.52 -6.70 -4.49
CA VAL A 40 -10.63 -6.45 -5.93
C VAL A 40 -11.77 -7.31 -6.46
N CYS A 41 -12.95 -6.72 -6.56
CA CYS A 41 -14.14 -7.41 -7.07
C CYS A 41 -14.27 -7.20 -8.57
N VAL A 42 -14.28 -8.29 -9.31
CA VAL A 42 -14.44 -8.30 -10.78
C VAL A 42 -15.49 -9.33 -11.18
N PRO A 43 -16.19 -9.15 -12.31
CA PRO A 43 -17.14 -10.14 -12.81
C PRO A 43 -16.39 -11.37 -13.33
N ASP A 44 -16.91 -12.53 -13.04
CA ASP A 44 -16.51 -13.78 -13.67
C ASP A 44 -17.11 -13.91 -15.09
N ARG A 45 -16.89 -15.06 -15.76
CA ARG A 45 -17.42 -15.34 -17.09
C ARG A 45 -18.96 -15.36 -17.16
N THR A 46 -19.65 -15.49 -16.02
CA THR A 46 -21.12 -15.48 -15.93
C THR A 46 -21.67 -14.08 -15.60
N GLY A 47 -20.80 -13.14 -15.27
CA GLY A 47 -21.14 -11.79 -14.80
C GLY A 47 -21.31 -11.69 -13.28
N ALA A 48 -21.11 -12.78 -12.53
CA ALA A 48 -21.14 -12.74 -11.08
C ALA A 48 -19.87 -12.10 -10.53
N ALA A 49 -20.02 -11.09 -9.65
CA ALA A 49 -18.87 -10.42 -9.03
C ALA A 49 -18.22 -11.33 -7.98
N ALA A 50 -16.91 -11.46 -8.04
CA ALA A 50 -16.10 -12.19 -7.06
C ALA A 50 -14.88 -11.37 -6.65
N ASP A 51 -14.51 -11.42 -5.37
CA ASP A 51 -13.26 -10.88 -4.90
C ASP A 51 -12.12 -11.83 -5.26
N VAL A 52 -11.11 -11.31 -5.94
CA VAL A 52 -9.95 -12.08 -6.41
C VAL A 52 -8.68 -11.81 -5.59
N LEU A 53 -8.80 -11.05 -4.49
CA LEU A 53 -7.70 -10.74 -3.59
C LEU A 53 -7.83 -11.48 -2.27
N LEU A 54 -6.72 -12.02 -1.77
CA LEU A 54 -6.65 -12.53 -0.40
C LEU A 54 -6.49 -11.38 0.60
N GLY A 55 -7.26 -11.42 1.68
CA GLY A 55 -7.23 -10.41 2.72
C GLY A 55 -7.99 -10.83 3.98
N PHE A 56 -8.16 -9.90 4.88
CA PHE A 56 -8.89 -10.06 6.14
C PHE A 56 -10.20 -9.26 6.11
N GLY A 57 -11.20 -9.72 6.87
CA GLY A 57 -12.50 -9.05 6.96
C GLY A 57 -12.51 -7.82 7.88
N ASP A 58 -11.48 -7.65 8.71
CA ASP A 58 -11.39 -6.58 9.70
C ASP A 58 -9.98 -5.99 9.83
N LEU A 59 -9.88 -4.87 10.55
CA LEU A 59 -8.60 -4.19 10.79
C LEU A 59 -7.64 -5.03 11.65
N ALA A 60 -8.16 -5.83 12.57
CA ALA A 60 -7.32 -6.63 13.49
C ALA A 60 -6.41 -7.58 12.73
N GLY A 61 -6.93 -8.23 11.66
CA GLY A 61 -6.13 -9.08 10.79
C GLY A 61 -5.00 -8.32 10.08
N TYR A 62 -5.23 -7.05 9.70
CA TYR A 62 -4.21 -6.22 9.03
C TYR A 62 -3.17 -5.64 9.99
N LEU A 63 -3.49 -5.47 11.27
CA LEU A 63 -2.52 -5.03 12.26
C LEU A 63 -1.37 -6.03 12.40
N ASP A 64 -1.67 -7.33 12.38
CA ASP A 64 -0.67 -8.40 12.40
C ASP A 64 -0.14 -8.71 10.98
N ASN A 65 -1.00 -9.07 10.05
CA ASN A 65 -0.75 -9.33 8.63
C ASN A 65 0.68 -9.83 8.28
N PRO A 66 1.12 -10.97 8.79
CA PRO A 66 2.49 -11.45 8.59
C PRO A 66 2.81 -11.80 7.14
N ALA A 67 1.79 -12.11 6.34
CA ALA A 67 1.91 -12.37 4.90
C ALA A 67 1.88 -11.10 4.04
N CYS A 68 1.71 -9.92 4.66
CA CYS A 68 1.64 -8.62 3.97
C CYS A 68 0.56 -8.56 2.88
N TYR A 69 -0.60 -9.24 3.07
CA TYR A 69 -1.70 -9.22 2.10
C TYR A 69 -2.12 -7.79 1.77
N GLY A 70 -2.13 -7.47 0.47
CA GLY A 70 -2.53 -6.18 -0.05
C GLY A 70 -1.65 -4.99 0.33
N SER A 71 -0.60 -5.19 1.14
CA SER A 71 0.21 -4.12 1.73
C SER A 71 1.11 -3.43 0.72
N THR A 72 1.29 -2.12 0.89
CA THR A 72 2.33 -1.34 0.20
C THR A 72 3.65 -1.43 0.95
N ILE A 73 4.62 -2.10 0.37
CA ILE A 73 5.94 -2.30 0.98
C ILE A 73 6.93 -1.24 0.47
N ALA A 74 7.48 -0.47 1.40
CA ALA A 74 8.50 0.55 1.15
C ALA A 74 9.26 0.86 2.46
N PRO A 75 10.48 1.45 2.39
CA PRO A 75 11.29 1.84 1.24
C PRO A 75 11.90 0.69 0.43
N VAL A 76 12.23 -0.44 1.07
CA VAL A 76 12.85 -1.61 0.43
C VAL A 76 11.92 -2.79 0.55
N ALA A 77 11.56 -3.39 -0.57
CA ALA A 77 10.73 -4.59 -0.63
C ALA A 77 11.61 -5.82 -0.80
N ASN A 78 11.07 -6.98 -0.34
CA ASN A 78 11.73 -8.28 -0.39
C ASN A 78 13.00 -8.31 0.48
N ARG A 79 13.93 -9.22 0.18
CA ARG A 79 15.11 -9.51 1.01
C ARG A 79 16.31 -8.66 0.64
N THR A 80 17.02 -8.21 1.67
CA THR A 80 18.32 -7.54 1.55
C THR A 80 19.34 -8.37 2.30
N ASP A 81 20.37 -8.83 1.59
CA ASP A 81 21.45 -9.64 2.12
C ASP A 81 22.17 -8.89 3.25
N ARG A 82 22.45 -9.58 4.35
CA ARG A 82 23.09 -9.05 5.57
C ARG A 82 22.45 -7.76 6.11
N ALA A 83 21.22 -7.48 5.70
CA ALA A 83 20.53 -6.23 6.03
C ALA A 83 21.32 -4.95 5.63
N GLU A 84 22.20 -5.03 4.63
CA GLU A 84 23.10 -3.98 4.20
C GLU A 84 22.65 -3.36 2.89
N VAL A 85 22.54 -2.02 2.87
CA VAL A 85 22.21 -1.24 1.66
C VAL A 85 23.40 -0.34 1.30
N PRO A 86 24.20 -0.70 0.30
CA PRO A 86 25.25 0.17 -0.21
C PRO A 86 24.62 1.32 -1.01
N LEU A 87 24.86 2.55 -0.57
CA LEU A 87 24.35 3.76 -1.21
C LEU A 87 25.36 4.90 -1.10
N ALA A 88 25.72 5.50 -2.23
CA ALA A 88 26.64 6.66 -2.33
C ALA A 88 27.95 6.45 -1.57
N GLY A 89 28.56 5.25 -1.68
CA GLY A 89 29.85 4.92 -1.05
C GLY A 89 29.78 4.65 0.46
N ARG A 90 28.58 4.53 1.03
CA ARG A 90 28.34 4.16 2.44
C ARG A 90 27.47 2.92 2.50
N ILE A 91 27.59 2.17 3.57
CA ILE A 91 26.71 1.04 3.89
C ILE A 91 25.72 1.53 4.95
N TYR A 92 24.43 1.37 4.67
CA TYR A 92 23.33 1.61 5.60
C TYR A 92 22.77 0.28 6.06
N HIS A 93 22.41 0.18 7.33
CA HIS A 93 21.90 -1.04 7.92
C HIS A 93 20.40 -0.93 8.15
N LEU A 94 19.68 -1.95 7.67
CA LEU A 94 18.26 -2.16 7.97
C LEU A 94 18.13 -3.07 9.20
N PRO A 95 16.96 -3.13 9.85
CA PRO A 95 16.72 -4.14 10.87
C PRO A 95 16.94 -5.55 10.33
N ALA A 96 17.77 -6.33 10.96
CA ALA A 96 17.99 -7.74 10.65
C ALA A 96 16.81 -8.55 11.22
N ASN A 97 15.90 -9.02 10.37
CA ASN A 97 14.61 -9.59 10.77
C ASN A 97 14.21 -10.85 9.99
N ASP A 98 15.08 -11.39 9.14
CA ASP A 98 14.79 -12.55 8.29
C ASP A 98 16.02 -13.44 8.08
N GLY A 99 15.75 -14.69 7.73
CA GLY A 99 16.78 -15.70 7.43
C GLY A 99 17.34 -16.38 8.68
N PRO A 100 18.30 -17.32 8.49
CA PRO A 100 19.01 -17.95 9.60
C PRO A 100 19.67 -16.89 10.47
N ASP A 101 19.52 -17.00 11.78
CA ASP A 101 20.08 -16.09 12.78
C ASP A 101 19.69 -14.62 12.58
N HIS A 102 18.59 -14.36 11.88
CA HIS A 102 18.15 -13.02 11.49
C HIS A 102 19.26 -12.20 10.79
N ALA A 103 20.03 -12.83 9.93
CA ALA A 103 21.16 -12.15 9.27
C ALA A 103 20.71 -11.19 8.16
N ASN A 104 19.51 -11.37 7.60
CA ASN A 104 19.00 -10.60 6.48
C ASN A 104 17.89 -9.63 6.90
N ASN A 105 17.55 -8.71 5.99
CA ASN A 105 16.37 -7.88 6.13
C ASN A 105 15.25 -8.35 5.19
N LEU A 106 14.03 -8.32 5.67
CA LEU A 106 12.80 -8.48 4.89
C LEU A 106 11.93 -7.24 5.05
N HIS A 107 11.55 -6.62 3.92
CA HIS A 107 10.55 -5.55 3.86
C HIS A 107 10.86 -4.32 4.72
N THR A 108 12.12 -3.94 4.81
CA THR A 108 12.66 -2.84 5.60
C THR A 108 12.47 -3.04 7.11
N ASP A 109 11.24 -2.99 7.61
CA ASP A 109 10.90 -3.17 9.02
C ASP A 109 9.47 -3.72 9.11
N LEU A 110 9.31 -4.96 9.52
CA LEU A 110 8.02 -5.64 9.58
C LEU A 110 7.05 -5.04 10.61
N ALA A 111 7.58 -4.37 11.63
CA ALA A 111 6.78 -3.76 12.69
C ALA A 111 6.49 -2.27 12.46
N ARG A 112 7.39 -1.53 11.81
CA ARG A 112 7.34 -0.06 11.69
C ARG A 112 7.38 0.45 10.25
N GLY A 113 7.50 -0.44 9.28
CA GLY A 113 7.53 -0.13 7.85
C GLY A 113 6.29 0.65 7.40
N LEU A 114 6.31 1.13 6.18
CA LEU A 114 5.21 1.97 5.67
C LEU A 114 3.86 1.24 5.62
N HIS A 115 3.86 -0.08 5.52
CA HIS A 115 2.67 -0.92 5.60
C HIS A 115 2.02 -1.00 7.00
N LYS A 116 2.66 -0.46 8.04
CA LYS A 116 2.17 -0.36 9.41
C LYS A 116 1.87 1.08 9.85
N ARG A 117 1.67 1.98 8.89
CA ARG A 117 1.43 3.40 9.16
C ARG A 117 0.13 3.88 8.58
N LEU A 118 -0.43 4.90 9.22
CA LEU A 118 -1.54 5.66 8.65
C LEU A 118 -0.98 6.68 7.66
N TRP A 119 -1.55 6.72 6.45
CA TRP A 119 -1.13 7.60 5.37
C TRP A 119 -2.11 8.75 5.19
N SER A 120 -1.62 9.89 4.74
CA SER A 120 -2.49 10.99 4.30
C SER A 120 -3.19 10.64 3.00
N THR A 121 -4.46 11.02 2.88
CA THR A 121 -5.32 10.68 1.74
C THR A 121 -5.68 11.90 0.92
N GLU A 122 -5.70 11.74 -0.40
CA GLU A 122 -6.19 12.72 -1.38
C GLU A 122 -7.11 12.00 -2.38
N LEU A 123 -8.30 12.55 -2.61
CA LEU A 123 -9.29 11.97 -3.52
C LEU A 123 -9.31 12.73 -4.85
N PHE A 124 -9.42 12.00 -5.95
CA PHE A 124 -9.58 12.50 -7.31
C PHE A 124 -10.84 11.88 -7.90
N GLU A 125 -11.99 12.48 -7.58
CA GLU A 125 -13.30 11.91 -7.92
C GLU A 125 -13.53 11.80 -9.42
N ASP A 126 -13.08 12.81 -10.20
CA ASP A 126 -13.19 12.82 -11.65
C ASP A 126 -12.40 11.69 -12.30
N ASP A 127 -11.27 11.32 -11.70
CA ASP A 127 -10.41 10.24 -12.16
C ASP A 127 -10.76 8.88 -11.56
N ASN A 128 -11.73 8.82 -10.63
CA ASN A 128 -12.03 7.64 -9.81
C ASN A 128 -10.76 7.07 -9.18
N ALA A 129 -9.99 7.95 -8.50
CA ALA A 129 -8.69 7.62 -7.94
C ALA A 129 -8.52 8.14 -6.50
N VAL A 130 -7.74 7.40 -5.72
CA VAL A 130 -7.30 7.79 -4.38
C VAL A 130 -5.78 7.73 -4.33
N ARG A 131 -5.15 8.77 -3.76
CA ARG A 131 -3.71 8.82 -3.49
C ARG A 131 -3.48 8.79 -1.99
N PHE A 132 -2.61 7.91 -1.58
CA PHE A 132 -2.05 7.88 -0.23
C PHE A 132 -0.62 8.41 -0.26
N SER A 133 -0.22 9.19 0.76
CA SER A 133 1.15 9.66 0.90
C SER A 133 1.66 9.54 2.34
N CYS A 134 2.94 9.20 2.49
CA CYS A 134 3.62 9.05 3.77
C CYS A 134 5.04 9.60 3.67
N GLU A 135 5.51 10.22 4.74
CA GLU A 135 6.84 10.82 4.82
C GLU A 135 7.72 10.08 5.81
N LEU A 136 9.00 10.00 5.51
CA LEU A 136 10.05 9.47 6.37
C LEU A 136 11.13 10.55 6.55
N ALA A 137 11.53 10.77 7.79
CA ALA A 137 12.65 11.64 8.12
C ALA A 137 14.00 11.03 7.71
N ASP A 138 15.03 11.87 7.67
CA ASP A 138 16.42 11.42 7.48
C ASP A 138 16.82 10.40 8.56
N GLY A 139 17.42 9.29 8.14
CA GLY A 139 17.80 8.18 9.02
C GLY A 139 16.67 7.23 9.42
N GLU A 140 15.42 7.62 9.23
CA GLU A 140 14.28 6.77 9.60
C GLU A 140 14.25 5.47 8.79
N LEU A 141 13.93 4.36 9.45
CA LEU A 141 14.00 2.99 8.90
C LEU A 141 15.38 2.63 8.30
N GLY A 142 16.47 3.20 8.86
CA GLY A 142 17.86 2.86 8.52
C GLY A 142 18.39 3.50 7.23
N LEU A 143 17.62 4.31 6.52
CA LEU A 143 18.01 4.88 5.23
C LEU A 143 18.10 6.42 5.30
N PRO A 144 19.03 7.05 4.55
CA PRO A 144 19.29 8.47 4.60
C PRO A 144 18.27 9.30 3.83
N GLY A 145 18.22 10.58 4.18
CA GLY A 145 17.45 11.62 3.52
C GLY A 145 15.96 11.64 3.91
N ASN A 146 15.37 12.84 3.86
CA ASN A 146 13.92 12.98 3.95
C ASN A 146 13.28 12.43 2.68
N ARG A 147 12.27 11.59 2.82
CA ARG A 147 11.65 10.87 1.70
C ARG A 147 10.14 10.94 1.81
N ARG A 148 9.49 11.19 0.69
CA ARG A 148 8.04 11.12 0.55
C ARG A 148 7.68 10.01 -0.41
N PHE A 149 6.80 9.12 0.03
CA PHE A 149 6.21 8.05 -0.77
C PHE A 149 4.76 8.38 -1.07
N ALA A 150 4.32 8.10 -2.28
CA ALA A 150 2.93 8.22 -2.65
C ALA A 150 2.51 7.01 -3.49
N VAL A 151 1.31 6.49 -3.22
CA VAL A 151 0.67 5.43 -4.00
C VAL A 151 -0.67 5.96 -4.46
N THR A 152 -0.95 5.80 -5.75
CA THR A 152 -2.25 6.16 -6.33
C THR A 152 -2.93 4.92 -6.87
N TYR A 153 -4.13 4.66 -6.40
CA TYR A 153 -5.03 3.64 -6.94
C TYR A 153 -6.07 4.32 -7.81
N ARG A 154 -6.25 3.83 -9.03
CA ARG A 154 -7.25 4.32 -9.98
C ARG A 154 -7.97 3.17 -10.63
N LEU A 155 -9.29 3.22 -10.64
CA LEU A 155 -10.14 2.29 -11.35
C LEU A 155 -10.73 2.98 -12.58
N ASP A 156 -10.26 2.58 -13.77
CA ASP A 156 -10.66 3.20 -15.02
C ASP A 156 -12.17 3.06 -15.29
N LYS A 157 -12.82 4.19 -15.56
CA LYS A 157 -14.24 4.25 -15.89
C LYS A 157 -14.57 3.58 -17.23
N GLU A 158 -13.59 3.46 -18.14
CA GLU A 158 -13.76 2.88 -19.48
C GLU A 158 -13.55 1.36 -19.56
N ALA A 159 -13.21 0.70 -18.44
CA ALA A 159 -13.05 -0.75 -18.38
C ALA A 159 -14.28 -1.55 -18.91
N GLN A 160 -15.41 -0.89 -19.08
CA GLN A 160 -16.64 -1.45 -19.65
C GLN A 160 -16.61 -1.73 -21.16
N LYS A 161 -15.86 -0.95 -21.95
CA LYS A 161 -15.83 -1.16 -23.42
C LYS A 161 -15.05 -2.43 -23.79
N THR A 162 -14.23 -2.93 -22.88
CA THR A 162 -13.43 -4.15 -23.03
C THR A 162 -14.06 -5.37 -22.34
N ALA A 163 -15.26 -5.24 -21.79
CA ALA A 163 -15.97 -6.32 -21.07
C ALA A 163 -16.25 -7.58 -21.94
N ARG A 164 -16.08 -7.50 -23.26
CA ARG A 164 -16.03 -8.70 -24.12
C ARG A 164 -14.79 -9.57 -23.89
N THR A 165 -13.78 -9.09 -23.19
CA THR A 165 -12.53 -9.80 -22.86
C THR A 165 -12.29 -9.98 -21.37
N GLY A 166 -13.21 -9.55 -20.50
CA GLY A 166 -13.08 -9.74 -19.04
C GLY A 166 -11.96 -8.93 -18.37
N ALA A 167 -11.40 -7.92 -19.03
CA ALA A 167 -10.30 -7.14 -18.48
C ALA A 167 -10.82 -5.95 -17.68
N CYS A 168 -10.63 -5.97 -16.37
CA CYS A 168 -10.72 -4.81 -15.50
C CYS A 168 -9.33 -4.16 -15.40
N ALA A 169 -9.21 -2.87 -15.71
CA ALA A 169 -7.94 -2.16 -15.58
C ALA A 169 -7.87 -1.43 -14.22
N LEU A 170 -7.35 -2.11 -13.21
CA LEU A 170 -6.83 -1.46 -12.02
C LEU A 170 -5.42 -0.94 -12.35
N LYS A 171 -5.24 0.37 -12.30
CA LYS A 171 -3.93 1.01 -12.43
C LYS A 171 -3.47 1.47 -11.05
N TRP A 172 -2.26 1.11 -10.71
CA TRP A 172 -1.59 1.65 -9.53
C TRP A 172 -0.24 2.24 -9.94
N SER A 173 0.18 3.27 -9.24
CA SER A 173 1.51 3.85 -9.41
C SER A 173 2.08 4.20 -8.04
N MET A 174 3.36 3.92 -7.85
CA MET A 174 4.11 4.34 -6.68
C MET A 174 5.18 5.34 -7.11
N SER A 175 5.31 6.44 -6.36
CA SER A 175 6.39 7.39 -6.52
C SER A 175 7.09 7.62 -5.19
N ALA A 176 8.43 7.69 -5.24
CA ALA A 176 9.26 8.12 -4.14
C ALA A 176 10.03 9.37 -4.59
N ARG A 177 9.99 10.43 -3.80
CA ARG A 177 10.74 11.66 -4.06
C ARG A 177 11.53 12.07 -2.81
N PRO A 178 12.77 12.56 -2.96
CA PRO A 178 13.43 13.24 -1.86
C PRO A 178 12.62 14.49 -1.51
N THR A 179 12.38 14.72 -0.24
CA THR A 179 11.77 15.96 0.23
C THR A 179 12.86 17.06 0.20
N PRO A 180 12.60 18.27 -0.32
CA PRO A 180 13.54 19.37 -0.25
C PRO A 180 13.96 19.60 1.21
N ARG A 181 15.25 19.81 1.46
CA ARG A 181 15.70 20.32 2.76
C ARG A 181 15.07 21.71 2.92
N LEU A 182 14.27 21.89 3.96
CA LEU A 182 13.98 23.23 4.44
C LEU A 182 15.32 23.84 4.90
N MET A 183 15.76 24.86 4.21
CA MET A 183 16.93 25.67 4.60
C MET A 183 16.58 26.51 5.83
#